data_067652f0a4fe5559baf3c3f36ccf523c
#
_entry.id   067652f0a4fe5559baf3c3f36ccf523c
#
_cell.length_a   1.000
_cell.length_b   1.000
_cell.length_c   1.000
_cell.angle_alpha   90.00
_cell.angle_beta   90.00
_cell.angle_gamma   90.00
#
_symmetry.space_group_name_H-M   'P 1'
#
loop_
_entity.id
_entity.type
_entity.pdbx_description
1 polymer ?
#
loop_
_entity_poly.entity_id
_entity_poly.type
_entity_poly.pdbx_seq_one_letter_code
_entity_poly.pdbx_strand_id
1 'polypeptide(L)'
;MSKINTDVNYKTMAGNARLLILGESSHNTAGFKYEAIKALKQLKAAGFTHFAMEMLPRSMQEKIDFYQRTGKGFKVIQQYFNENWTWGYLVPKAYGELVKAARDIGLKVIALDISYELMEQMDEECEYDQYKKGDCFSTHTRRNKIWAGNIIGVLNASKQHRVVAFMHRWHAVQASDYEPGLDTIVQEKGMNSIRFIDFIGGISCLSQRQCEGGSAEVNSLKQQYFSREGFPYKHAVKAFQVHIPEQRVNQDGTLKW
;
A
#
# COMPACT_ATOMS: atom_id res chain seq x y z
N MET A 1 -16.41 -16.82 14.05
CA MET A 1 -15.19 -15.98 14.27
C MET A 1 -14.05 -16.58 13.45
N SER A 2 -13.38 -15.78 12.60
CA SER A 2 -12.20 -16.24 11.87
C SER A 2 -11.08 -16.58 12.85
N LYS A 3 -10.38 -17.69 12.60
CA LYS A 3 -9.29 -18.16 13.46
C LYS A 3 -8.15 -17.13 13.49
N ILE A 4 -7.80 -16.65 14.67
CA ILE A 4 -6.61 -15.81 14.89
C ILE A 4 -5.37 -16.70 14.76
N ASN A 5 -4.39 -16.23 13.97
CA ASN A 5 -3.10 -16.88 13.80
C ASN A 5 -1.99 -15.91 14.24
N THR A 6 -1.24 -16.28 15.26
CA THR A 6 -0.11 -15.50 15.78
C THR A 6 1.18 -15.66 14.96
N ASP A 7 1.26 -16.67 14.09
CA ASP A 7 2.31 -16.80 13.09
C ASP A 7 1.89 -16.06 11.80
N VAL A 8 2.33 -14.82 11.67
CA VAL A 8 2.03 -13.97 10.51
C VAL A 8 2.96 -14.34 9.37
N ASN A 9 2.45 -15.15 8.44
CA ASN A 9 3.20 -15.69 7.31
C ASN A 9 2.67 -15.16 5.98
N TYR A 10 3.36 -14.16 5.44
CA TYR A 10 2.99 -13.49 4.20
C TYR A 10 3.08 -14.39 2.97
N LYS A 11 4.03 -15.34 2.96
CA LYS A 11 4.14 -16.33 1.89
C LYS A 11 2.89 -17.21 1.80
N THR A 12 2.39 -17.68 2.94
CA THR A 12 1.18 -18.48 3.01
C THR A 12 -0.05 -17.67 2.60
N MET A 13 -0.17 -16.45 3.09
CA MET A 13 -1.27 -15.55 2.71
C MET A 13 -1.25 -15.20 1.22
N ALA A 14 -0.09 -14.95 0.65
CA ALA A 14 0.06 -14.68 -0.80
C ALA A 14 -0.24 -15.90 -1.66
N GLY A 15 0.14 -17.12 -1.24
CA GLY A 15 -0.06 -18.34 -2.02
C GLY A 15 0.43 -18.18 -3.46
N ASN A 16 -0.42 -18.55 -4.43
CA ASN A 16 -0.11 -18.48 -5.86
C ASN A 16 -0.49 -17.13 -6.52
N ALA A 17 -0.87 -16.11 -5.74
CA ALA A 17 -1.26 -14.82 -6.31
C ALA A 17 -0.14 -14.21 -7.14
N ARG A 18 -0.49 -13.70 -8.32
CA ARG A 18 0.42 -12.89 -9.15
C ARG A 18 0.41 -11.42 -8.73
N LEU A 19 -0.71 -10.94 -8.20
CA LEU A 19 -0.85 -9.65 -7.57
C LEU A 19 -1.23 -9.84 -6.10
N LEU A 20 -0.41 -9.30 -5.21
CA LEU A 20 -0.73 -9.15 -3.80
C LEU A 20 -0.86 -7.67 -3.47
N ILE A 21 -2.00 -7.25 -2.98
CA ILE A 21 -2.21 -5.88 -2.54
C ILE A 21 -2.04 -5.84 -1.02
N LEU A 22 -1.17 -4.97 -0.54
CA LEU A 22 -0.99 -4.63 0.87
C LEU A 22 -1.68 -3.29 1.09
N GLY A 23 -2.78 -3.28 1.82
CA GLY A 23 -3.54 -2.09 2.14
C GLY A 23 -3.19 -1.55 3.51
N GLU A 24 -2.89 -0.27 3.62
CA GLU A 24 -2.82 0.40 4.91
C GLU A 24 -4.13 1.09 5.26
N SER A 25 -4.59 0.92 6.49
CA SER A 25 -5.82 1.54 6.96
C SER A 25 -5.66 3.03 7.32
N SER A 26 -4.43 3.51 7.36
CA SER A 26 -4.08 4.92 7.60
C SER A 26 -2.68 5.23 7.09
N HIS A 27 -2.58 6.32 6.33
CA HIS A 27 -1.27 6.86 5.92
C HIS A 27 -0.43 7.34 7.11
N ASN A 28 -1.07 7.70 8.24
CA ASN A 28 -0.42 8.32 9.40
C ASN A 28 0.32 7.32 10.29
N THR A 29 0.19 6.01 10.03
CA THR A 29 0.78 4.96 10.85
C THR A 29 2.09 4.47 10.25
N ALA A 30 3.23 4.90 10.78
CA ALA A 30 4.56 4.46 10.32
C ALA A 30 4.75 2.94 10.46
N GLY A 31 4.14 2.31 11.48
CA GLY A 31 4.19 0.87 11.71
C GLY A 31 3.76 0.02 10.52
N PHE A 32 2.79 0.49 9.72
CA PHE A 32 2.35 -0.23 8.51
C PHE A 32 3.46 -0.31 7.45
N LYS A 33 4.29 0.71 7.30
CA LYS A 33 5.42 0.74 6.37
C LYS A 33 6.51 -0.24 6.80
N TYR A 34 6.79 -0.30 8.10
CA TYR A 34 7.74 -1.28 8.64
C TYR A 34 7.22 -2.71 8.56
N GLU A 35 5.91 -2.91 8.76
CA GLU A 35 5.31 -4.22 8.54
C GLU A 35 5.34 -4.62 7.06
N ALA A 36 5.12 -3.67 6.14
CA ALA A 36 5.28 -3.92 4.71
C ALA A 36 6.72 -4.35 4.38
N ILE A 37 7.76 -3.79 5.02
CA ILE A 37 9.15 -4.25 4.85
C ILE A 37 9.32 -5.72 5.23
N LYS A 38 8.73 -6.16 6.35
CA LYS A 38 8.74 -7.59 6.73
C LYS A 38 8.03 -8.45 5.69
N ALA A 39 6.86 -7.99 5.23
CA ALA A 39 6.10 -8.67 4.18
C ALA A 39 6.92 -8.80 2.90
N LEU A 40 7.55 -7.72 2.42
CA LEU A 40 8.36 -7.73 1.20
C LEU A 40 9.50 -8.74 1.25
N LYS A 41 10.19 -8.90 2.40
CA LYS A 41 11.26 -9.89 2.56
C LYS A 41 10.75 -11.32 2.35
N GLN A 42 9.61 -11.68 2.98
CA GLN A 42 8.98 -12.99 2.81
C GLN A 42 8.45 -13.20 1.39
N LEU A 43 7.87 -12.16 0.79
CA LEU A 43 7.30 -12.22 -0.56
C LEU A 43 8.37 -12.31 -1.64
N LYS A 44 9.52 -11.65 -1.46
CA LYS A 44 10.68 -11.85 -2.34
C LYS A 44 11.13 -13.31 -2.35
N ALA A 45 11.23 -13.93 -1.19
CA ALA A 45 11.54 -15.36 -1.06
C ALA A 45 10.45 -16.26 -1.66
N ALA A 46 9.22 -15.77 -1.77
CA ALA A 46 8.10 -16.44 -2.45
C ALA A 46 8.04 -16.16 -3.97
N GLY A 47 9.03 -15.48 -4.55
CA GLY A 47 9.14 -15.24 -5.99
C GLY A 47 8.49 -13.97 -6.51
N PHE A 48 8.09 -13.03 -5.64
CA PHE A 48 7.67 -11.71 -6.10
C PHE A 48 8.85 -10.94 -6.69
N THR A 49 8.58 -10.18 -7.75
CA THR A 49 9.62 -9.53 -8.58
C THR A 49 9.55 -8.02 -8.57
N HIS A 50 8.35 -7.47 -8.33
CA HIS A 50 8.10 -6.04 -8.39
C HIS A 50 7.37 -5.58 -7.13
N PHE A 51 7.64 -4.33 -6.75
CA PHE A 51 6.96 -3.59 -5.69
C PHE A 51 6.38 -2.31 -6.26
N ALA A 52 5.07 -2.19 -6.28
CA ALA A 52 4.36 -1.03 -6.79
C ALA A 52 3.82 -0.19 -5.61
N MET A 53 3.97 1.13 -5.65
CA MET A 53 3.66 1.99 -4.52
C MET A 53 2.84 3.21 -4.95
N GLU A 54 1.68 3.39 -4.28
CA GLU A 54 0.79 4.54 -4.46
C GLU A 54 1.50 5.87 -4.22
N MET A 55 2.25 5.96 -3.13
CA MET A 55 2.84 7.21 -2.63
C MET A 55 3.97 7.75 -3.51
N LEU A 56 4.19 7.19 -4.67
CA LEU A 56 5.18 7.61 -5.65
C LEU A 56 4.51 7.96 -6.98
N PRO A 57 4.57 9.22 -7.42
CA PRO A 57 4.04 9.62 -8.72
C PRO A 57 4.95 9.13 -9.86
N ARG A 58 4.36 8.87 -11.00
CA ARG A 58 5.07 8.42 -12.21
C ARG A 58 6.25 9.32 -12.62
N SER A 59 6.17 10.61 -12.32
CA SER A 59 7.27 11.56 -12.54
C SER A 59 8.54 11.24 -11.75
N MET A 60 8.43 10.42 -10.70
CA MET A 60 9.57 9.95 -9.91
C MET A 60 10.23 8.68 -10.48
N GLN A 61 9.63 8.00 -11.47
CA GLN A 61 10.09 6.68 -11.92
C GLN A 61 11.56 6.69 -12.38
N GLU A 62 11.99 7.67 -13.15
CA GLU A 62 13.37 7.76 -13.61
C GLU A 62 14.39 7.90 -12.46
N LYS A 63 14.02 8.68 -11.43
CA LYS A 63 14.85 8.85 -10.21
C LYS A 63 14.92 7.55 -9.41
N ILE A 64 13.82 6.82 -9.33
CA ILE A 64 13.74 5.50 -8.69
C ILE A 64 14.59 4.49 -9.46
N ASP A 65 14.47 4.43 -10.78
CA ASP A 65 15.24 3.51 -11.63
C ASP A 65 16.74 3.81 -11.53
N PHE A 66 17.14 5.08 -11.48
CA PHE A 66 18.53 5.47 -11.24
C PHE A 66 19.02 4.99 -9.88
N TYR A 67 18.23 5.23 -8.82
CA TYR A 67 18.56 4.75 -7.47
C TYR A 67 18.65 3.22 -7.42
N GLN A 68 17.72 2.51 -8.02
CA GLN A 68 17.73 1.05 -8.04
C GLN A 68 18.96 0.50 -8.73
N ARG A 69 19.36 1.06 -9.85
CA ARG A 69 20.51 0.60 -10.63
C ARG A 69 21.86 0.95 -9.97
N THR A 70 21.97 2.13 -9.36
CA THR A 70 23.26 2.68 -8.92
C THR A 70 23.45 2.69 -7.40
N GLY A 71 22.41 2.63 -6.63
CA GLY A 71 22.42 2.90 -5.18
C GLY A 71 22.55 4.38 -4.81
N LYS A 72 22.67 5.26 -5.80
CA LYS A 72 22.83 6.71 -5.60
C LYS A 72 21.49 7.43 -5.77
N GLY A 73 21.35 8.64 -5.21
CA GLY A 73 20.16 9.47 -5.40
C GLY A 73 19.01 9.21 -4.44
N PHE A 74 19.17 8.35 -3.42
CA PHE A 74 18.13 8.10 -2.42
C PHE A 74 17.63 9.37 -1.73
N LYS A 75 18.54 10.35 -1.52
CA LYS A 75 18.19 11.64 -0.90
C LYS A 75 17.04 12.36 -1.63
N VAL A 76 16.96 12.24 -2.96
CA VAL A 76 15.89 12.87 -3.75
C VAL A 76 14.53 12.19 -3.48
N ILE A 77 14.53 10.86 -3.33
CA ILE A 77 13.32 10.08 -3.00
C ILE A 77 12.87 10.41 -1.58
N GLN A 78 13.80 10.47 -0.63
CA GLN A 78 13.48 10.82 0.76
C GLN A 78 12.98 12.26 0.88
N GLN A 79 13.55 13.19 0.12
CA GLN A 79 13.11 14.58 0.09
C GLN A 79 11.68 14.69 -0.42
N TYR A 80 11.34 13.95 -1.49
CA TYR A 80 9.97 13.90 -1.99
C TYR A 80 8.98 13.49 -0.88
N PHE A 81 9.28 12.44 -0.10
CA PHE A 81 8.41 12.05 1.01
C PHE A 81 8.34 13.10 2.12
N ASN A 82 9.45 13.75 2.44
CA ASN A 82 9.48 14.80 3.45
C ASN A 82 8.64 16.03 3.08
N GLU A 83 8.48 16.30 1.80
CA GLU A 83 7.71 17.43 1.28
C GLU A 83 6.24 17.12 1.07
N ASN A 84 5.91 15.88 0.68
CA ASN A 84 4.56 15.54 0.20
C ASN A 84 3.79 14.58 1.12
N TRP A 85 4.44 13.90 2.08
CA TRP A 85 3.81 12.88 2.93
C TRP A 85 3.99 13.16 4.42
N THR A 86 3.69 14.39 4.84
CA THR A 86 3.93 14.92 6.19
C THR A 86 2.83 14.58 7.21
N TRP A 87 1.96 13.64 6.91
CA TRP A 87 0.73 13.34 7.68
C TRP A 87 0.97 12.68 9.04
N GLY A 88 2.19 12.32 9.36
CA GLY A 88 2.54 11.72 10.64
C GLY A 88 4.04 11.74 10.91
N TYR A 89 4.37 11.79 12.20
CA TYR A 89 5.75 11.69 12.67
C TYR A 89 6.36 10.35 12.23
N LEU A 90 7.53 10.35 11.67
CA LEU A 90 8.22 9.20 11.04
C LEU A 90 7.62 8.68 9.73
N VAL A 91 6.46 9.12 9.30
CA VAL A 91 5.83 8.61 8.07
C VAL A 91 6.69 8.86 6.84
N PRO A 92 7.21 10.08 6.58
CA PRO A 92 8.11 10.32 5.44
C PRO A 92 9.34 9.41 5.44
N LYS A 93 9.97 9.26 6.62
CA LYS A 93 11.13 8.37 6.79
C LYS A 93 10.76 6.92 6.50
N ALA A 94 9.63 6.45 7.04
CA ALA A 94 9.18 5.06 6.87
C ALA A 94 8.86 4.72 5.41
N TYR A 95 8.29 5.64 4.63
CA TYR A 95 8.11 5.46 3.20
C TYR A 95 9.44 5.37 2.45
N GLY A 96 10.41 6.23 2.78
CA GLY A 96 11.75 6.14 2.21
C GLY A 96 12.44 4.81 2.51
N GLU A 97 12.36 4.35 3.76
CA GLU A 97 12.93 3.06 4.18
C GLU A 97 12.24 1.88 3.48
N LEU A 98 10.94 1.95 3.20
CA LEU A 98 10.21 0.94 2.44
C LEU A 98 10.74 0.83 1.00
N VAL A 99 10.96 1.97 0.32
CA VAL A 99 11.57 1.99 -1.03
C VAL A 99 13.00 1.45 -1.00
N LYS A 100 13.78 1.85 0.01
CA LYS A 100 15.15 1.37 0.21
C LYS A 100 15.16 -0.15 0.43
N ALA A 101 14.31 -0.66 1.31
CA ALA A 101 14.20 -2.09 1.58
C ALA A 101 13.81 -2.89 0.33
N ALA A 102 12.85 -2.40 -0.46
CA ALA A 102 12.45 -3.04 -1.71
C ALA A 102 13.64 -3.18 -2.68
N ARG A 103 14.44 -2.12 -2.83
CA ARG A 103 15.68 -2.17 -3.63
C ARG A 103 16.67 -3.18 -3.07
N ASP A 104 16.97 -3.11 -1.77
CA ASP A 104 18.03 -3.90 -1.14
C ASP A 104 17.75 -5.42 -1.20
N ILE A 105 16.47 -5.80 -1.23
CA ILE A 105 16.06 -7.20 -1.45
C ILE A 105 15.86 -7.56 -2.93
N GLY A 106 16.11 -6.64 -3.85
CA GLY A 106 16.06 -6.87 -5.30
C GLY A 106 14.65 -6.95 -5.89
N LEU A 107 13.69 -6.20 -5.36
CA LEU A 107 12.40 -5.94 -6.00
C LEU A 107 12.51 -4.71 -6.90
N LYS A 108 11.96 -4.78 -8.12
CA LYS A 108 11.86 -3.61 -8.99
C LYS A 108 10.73 -2.71 -8.49
N VAL A 109 11.03 -1.45 -8.14
CA VAL A 109 10.06 -0.49 -7.63
C VAL A 109 9.33 0.21 -8.79
N ILE A 110 8.01 0.31 -8.67
CA ILE A 110 7.12 0.95 -9.63
C ILE A 110 6.38 2.09 -8.92
N ALA A 111 6.52 3.29 -9.43
CA ALA A 111 5.69 4.42 -9.06
C ALA A 111 4.31 4.28 -9.71
N LEU A 112 3.25 4.32 -8.91
CA LEU A 112 1.89 4.11 -9.42
C LEU A 112 1.15 5.40 -9.70
N ASP A 113 1.34 6.41 -8.83
CA ASP A 113 0.45 7.55 -8.79
C ASP A 113 0.67 8.55 -9.94
N ILE A 114 -0.30 9.41 -10.12
CA ILE A 114 -0.25 10.57 -10.99
C ILE A 114 0.30 11.78 -10.22
N SER A 115 0.64 12.85 -10.91
CA SER A 115 1.06 14.08 -10.24
C SER A 115 -0.12 14.80 -9.58
N TYR A 116 0.19 15.66 -8.61
CA TYR A 116 -0.84 16.45 -7.93
C TYR A 116 -1.60 17.37 -8.90
N GLU A 117 -0.90 17.99 -9.83
CA GLU A 117 -1.49 18.86 -10.86
C GLU A 117 -2.50 18.09 -11.73
N LEU A 118 -2.19 16.85 -12.08
CA LEU A 118 -3.14 16.01 -12.82
C LEU A 118 -4.33 15.58 -11.96
N MET A 119 -4.15 15.40 -10.65
CA MET A 119 -5.28 15.15 -9.74
C MET A 119 -6.21 16.35 -9.69
N GLU A 120 -5.67 17.58 -9.52
CA GLU A 120 -6.47 18.81 -9.52
C GLU A 120 -7.23 18.98 -10.82
N GLN A 121 -6.57 18.80 -11.97
CA GLN A 121 -7.24 18.84 -13.27
C GLN A 121 -8.39 17.82 -13.37
N MET A 122 -8.19 16.60 -12.87
CA MET A 122 -9.24 15.58 -12.86
C MET A 122 -10.41 15.94 -11.96
N ASP A 123 -10.16 16.60 -10.83
CA ASP A 123 -11.21 17.06 -9.91
C ASP A 123 -12.00 18.24 -10.53
N GLU A 124 -11.36 19.14 -11.26
CA GLU A 124 -12.01 20.24 -11.99
C GLU A 124 -12.87 19.75 -13.17
N GLU A 125 -12.45 18.69 -13.87
CA GLU A 125 -13.21 18.10 -14.99
C GLU A 125 -14.51 17.44 -14.56
N CYS A 126 -14.68 17.15 -13.27
CA CYS A 126 -15.75 16.34 -12.75
C CYS A 126 -16.33 16.93 -11.47
N GLU A 127 -17.42 17.68 -11.57
CA GLU A 127 -18.14 18.14 -10.38
C GLU A 127 -18.68 16.96 -9.55
N TYR A 128 -18.60 17.09 -8.23
CA TYR A 128 -18.96 16.04 -7.28
C TYR A 128 -20.32 15.38 -7.51
N ASP A 129 -21.33 16.16 -7.91
CA ASP A 129 -22.67 15.65 -8.20
C ASP A 129 -22.78 14.86 -9.51
N GLN A 130 -21.76 14.87 -10.36
CA GLN A 130 -21.73 14.18 -11.64
C GLN A 130 -21.12 12.77 -11.54
N TYR A 131 -20.45 12.42 -10.46
CA TYR A 131 -19.85 11.09 -10.25
C TYR A 131 -20.83 9.91 -10.39
N LYS A 132 -22.13 10.18 -10.27
CA LYS A 132 -23.19 9.19 -10.38
C LYS A 132 -23.78 9.07 -11.79
N LYS A 133 -23.34 9.85 -12.76
CA LYS A 133 -23.96 9.95 -14.10
C LYS A 133 -23.05 9.42 -15.23
N GLY A 134 -22.61 8.18 -15.11
CA GLY A 134 -22.15 7.37 -16.26
C GLY A 134 -20.70 7.59 -16.71
N ASP A 135 -20.30 8.76 -17.17
CA ASP A 135 -18.97 8.98 -17.79
C ASP A 135 -17.99 9.75 -16.91
N CYS A 136 -18.46 10.39 -15.84
CA CYS A 136 -17.66 11.12 -14.89
C CYS A 136 -17.29 10.23 -13.70
N PHE A 137 -16.06 9.74 -13.68
CA PHE A 137 -15.54 8.97 -12.57
C PHE A 137 -14.77 9.88 -11.60
N SER A 138 -14.89 9.61 -10.30
CA SER A 138 -14.09 10.30 -9.29
C SER A 138 -12.59 10.16 -9.60
N THR A 139 -11.79 11.13 -9.16
CA THR A 139 -10.32 11.07 -9.24
C THR A 139 -9.79 9.79 -8.62
N HIS A 140 -10.41 9.31 -7.54
CA HIS A 140 -10.12 8.02 -6.92
C HIS A 140 -10.23 6.85 -7.93
N THR A 141 -11.36 6.71 -8.60
CA THR A 141 -11.59 5.65 -9.61
C THR A 141 -10.66 5.80 -10.81
N ARG A 142 -10.42 7.03 -11.28
CA ARG A 142 -9.50 7.30 -12.41
C ARG A 142 -8.07 6.90 -12.07
N ARG A 143 -7.60 7.21 -10.87
CA ARG A 143 -6.28 6.76 -10.35
C ARG A 143 -6.21 5.24 -10.33
N ASN A 144 -7.22 4.57 -9.76
CA ASN A 144 -7.27 3.10 -9.70
C ASN A 144 -7.19 2.45 -11.09
N LYS A 145 -7.85 3.03 -12.12
CA LYS A 145 -7.76 2.57 -13.52
C LYS A 145 -6.35 2.72 -14.10
N ILE A 146 -5.67 3.84 -13.83
CA ILE A 146 -4.29 4.07 -14.26
C ILE A 146 -3.34 3.08 -13.57
N TRP A 147 -3.47 2.89 -12.26
CA TRP A 147 -2.65 1.93 -11.52
C TRP A 147 -2.86 0.50 -11.98
N ALA A 148 -4.11 0.11 -12.22
CA ALA A 148 -4.43 -1.20 -12.80
C ALA A 148 -3.74 -1.41 -14.13
N GLY A 149 -3.76 -0.41 -15.03
CA GLY A 149 -3.06 -0.46 -16.31
C GLY A 149 -1.56 -0.68 -16.16
N ASN A 150 -0.92 0.06 -15.25
CA ASN A 150 0.51 -0.06 -14.96
C ASN A 150 0.87 -1.46 -14.41
N ILE A 151 0.10 -1.96 -13.45
CA ILE A 151 0.33 -3.28 -12.83
C ILE A 151 0.11 -4.40 -13.86
N ILE A 152 -0.96 -4.34 -14.64
CA ILE A 152 -1.28 -5.34 -15.67
C ILE A 152 -0.20 -5.34 -16.75
N GLY A 153 0.30 -4.18 -17.17
CA GLY A 153 1.41 -4.09 -18.11
C GLY A 153 2.65 -4.86 -17.63
N VAL A 154 3.00 -4.71 -16.35
CA VAL A 154 4.12 -5.46 -15.73
C VAL A 154 3.84 -6.96 -15.70
N LEU A 155 2.63 -7.36 -15.27
CA LEU A 155 2.26 -8.77 -15.16
C LEU A 155 2.20 -9.46 -16.53
N ASN A 156 1.80 -8.74 -17.58
CA ASN A 156 1.73 -9.28 -18.95
C ASN A 156 3.09 -9.35 -19.63
N ALA A 157 4.06 -8.55 -19.21
CA ALA A 157 5.42 -8.59 -19.76
C ALA A 157 6.14 -9.93 -19.49
N SER A 158 5.73 -10.68 -18.45
CA SER A 158 6.22 -12.04 -18.20
C SER A 158 5.26 -12.82 -17.29
N LYS A 159 5.08 -14.12 -17.60
CA LYS A 159 4.34 -15.05 -16.72
C LYS A 159 5.01 -15.24 -15.35
N GLN A 160 6.29 -14.95 -15.26
CA GLN A 160 7.08 -15.04 -14.02
C GLN A 160 6.95 -13.77 -13.16
N HIS A 161 6.43 -12.67 -13.72
CA HIS A 161 6.27 -11.45 -12.95
C HIS A 161 5.15 -11.61 -11.91
N ARG A 162 5.49 -11.24 -10.68
CA ARG A 162 4.58 -11.16 -9.54
C ARG A 162 4.77 -9.80 -8.88
N VAL A 163 3.68 -9.10 -8.60
CA VAL A 163 3.68 -7.72 -8.09
C VAL A 163 3.13 -7.69 -6.67
N VAL A 164 3.82 -7.03 -5.77
CA VAL A 164 3.28 -6.54 -4.50
C VAL A 164 2.91 -5.08 -4.70
N ALA A 165 1.65 -4.70 -4.49
CA ALA A 165 1.20 -3.31 -4.54
C ALA A 165 0.92 -2.82 -3.12
N PHE A 166 1.48 -1.66 -2.72
CA PHE A 166 1.25 -1.04 -1.41
C PHE A 166 0.50 0.28 -1.58
N MET A 167 -0.65 0.40 -0.92
CA MET A 167 -1.56 1.53 -1.07
C MET A 167 -2.50 1.69 0.12
N HIS A 168 -3.22 2.80 0.17
CA HIS A 168 -4.34 2.94 1.11
C HIS A 168 -5.43 1.90 0.81
N ARG A 169 -6.05 1.34 1.86
CA ARG A 169 -7.06 0.27 1.73
C ARG A 169 -8.23 0.64 0.82
N TRP A 170 -8.63 1.91 0.81
CA TRP A 170 -9.76 2.39 0.00
C TRP A 170 -9.47 2.38 -1.51
N HIS A 171 -8.20 2.40 -1.91
CA HIS A 171 -7.81 2.14 -3.29
C HIS A 171 -7.71 0.66 -3.62
N ALA A 172 -7.41 -0.18 -2.63
CA ALA A 172 -7.19 -1.61 -2.82
C ALA A 172 -8.49 -2.37 -3.12
N VAL A 173 -9.56 -2.04 -2.39
CA VAL A 173 -10.83 -2.77 -2.42
C VAL A 173 -11.99 -1.82 -2.63
N GLN A 174 -13.07 -2.34 -3.20
CA GLN A 174 -14.26 -1.55 -3.46
C GLN A 174 -14.88 -1.00 -2.17
N ALA A 175 -14.87 0.31 -2.03
CA ALA A 175 -15.43 1.02 -0.88
C ALA A 175 -16.93 1.30 -1.06
N SER A 176 -17.40 1.47 -2.30
CA SER A 176 -18.80 1.72 -2.64
C SER A 176 -19.14 1.10 -4.00
N ASP A 177 -20.41 1.02 -4.34
CA ASP A 177 -20.86 0.53 -5.65
C ASP A 177 -20.42 1.44 -6.82
N TYR A 178 -20.00 2.67 -6.51
CA TYR A 178 -19.60 3.67 -7.51
C TYR A 178 -18.06 3.81 -7.64
N GLU A 179 -17.29 3.26 -6.70
CA GLU A 179 -15.84 3.41 -6.65
C GLU A 179 -15.18 2.05 -6.59
N PRO A 180 -14.94 1.41 -7.75
CA PRO A 180 -14.30 0.12 -7.78
C PRO A 180 -12.87 0.22 -7.26
N GLY A 181 -12.49 -0.71 -6.39
CA GLY A 181 -11.13 -0.89 -5.95
C GLY A 181 -10.23 -1.42 -7.06
N LEU A 182 -8.93 -1.35 -6.83
CA LEU A 182 -7.93 -1.90 -7.75
C LEU A 182 -8.17 -3.39 -8.02
N ASP A 183 -8.55 -4.16 -6.99
CA ASP A 183 -8.86 -5.58 -7.09
C ASP A 183 -9.96 -5.87 -8.12
N THR A 184 -11.06 -5.12 -8.08
CA THR A 184 -12.18 -5.25 -9.00
C THR A 184 -11.77 -4.89 -10.43
N ILE A 185 -11.10 -3.73 -10.62
CA ILE A 185 -10.68 -3.28 -11.96
C ILE A 185 -9.72 -4.27 -12.61
N VAL A 186 -8.79 -4.83 -11.83
CA VAL A 186 -7.81 -5.80 -12.34
C VAL A 186 -8.48 -7.13 -12.68
N GLN A 187 -9.50 -7.56 -11.92
CA GLN A 187 -10.29 -8.75 -12.24
C GLN A 187 -11.12 -8.59 -13.52
N GLU A 188 -11.77 -7.45 -13.71
CA GLU A 188 -12.51 -7.14 -14.94
C GLU A 188 -11.63 -7.21 -16.19
N LYS A 189 -10.32 -6.99 -16.04
CA LYS A 189 -9.31 -7.15 -17.10
C LYS A 189 -8.72 -8.56 -17.19
N GLY A 190 -9.37 -9.55 -16.54
CA GLY A 190 -9.04 -10.97 -16.64
C GLY A 190 -7.96 -11.46 -15.68
N MET A 191 -7.48 -10.64 -14.75
CA MET A 191 -6.49 -11.06 -13.76
C MET A 191 -7.19 -11.63 -12.51
N ASN A 192 -7.25 -12.96 -12.39
CA ASN A 192 -7.96 -13.63 -11.29
C ASN A 192 -7.04 -14.08 -10.13
N SER A 193 -5.72 -13.98 -10.30
CA SER A 193 -4.74 -14.42 -9.30
C SER A 193 -4.32 -13.26 -8.39
N ILE A 194 -5.29 -12.77 -7.61
CA ILE A 194 -5.15 -11.60 -6.72
C ILE A 194 -5.44 -12.02 -5.28
N ARG A 195 -4.73 -11.40 -4.33
CA ARG A 195 -5.05 -11.45 -2.91
C ARG A 195 -4.84 -10.07 -2.27
N PHE A 196 -5.52 -9.85 -1.17
CA PHE A 196 -5.45 -8.61 -0.40
C PHE A 196 -5.06 -8.90 1.04
N ILE A 197 -4.18 -8.07 1.59
CA ILE A 197 -3.82 -8.06 3.01
C ILE A 197 -4.01 -6.65 3.54
N ASP A 198 -4.88 -6.50 4.52
CA ASP A 198 -5.22 -5.25 5.17
C ASP A 198 -4.43 -5.10 6.46
N PHE A 199 -3.61 -4.05 6.58
CA PHE A 199 -2.93 -3.69 7.81
C PHE A 199 -3.83 -2.85 8.70
N ILE A 200 -4.08 -3.33 9.92
CA ILE A 200 -4.96 -2.70 10.91
C ILE A 200 -4.25 -2.56 12.26
N GLY A 201 -4.83 -1.78 13.15
CA GLY A 201 -4.22 -1.46 14.45
C GLY A 201 -3.14 -0.40 14.33
N GLY A 202 -2.02 -0.62 14.99
CA GLY A 202 -0.91 0.32 15.05
C GLY A 202 -1.21 1.58 15.86
N ILE A 203 -0.35 2.57 15.74
CA ILE A 203 -0.51 3.89 16.34
C ILE A 203 -0.09 4.98 15.37
N SER A 204 -0.86 6.04 15.28
CA SER A 204 -0.56 7.24 14.50
C SER A 204 0.05 8.28 15.40
N CYS A 205 1.23 8.80 15.07
CA CYS A 205 1.89 9.84 15.85
C CYS A 205 2.05 11.11 15.01
N LEU A 206 1.47 12.21 15.46
CA LEU A 206 1.69 13.54 14.87
C LEU A 206 3.04 14.12 15.30
N SER A 207 3.52 13.76 16.49
CA SER A 207 4.83 14.12 17.03
C SER A 207 5.35 12.99 17.95
N GLN A 208 6.57 13.13 18.49
CA GLN A 208 7.12 12.18 19.47
C GLN A 208 6.25 12.02 20.74
N ARG A 209 5.45 13.05 21.05
CA ARG A 209 4.67 13.10 22.30
C ARG A 209 3.17 12.95 22.07
N GLN A 210 2.72 13.12 20.84
CA GLN A 210 1.30 13.12 20.49
C GLN A 210 1.02 11.94 19.56
N CYS A 211 0.59 10.84 20.16
CA CYS A 211 0.21 9.62 19.45
C CYS A 211 -1.22 9.23 19.83
N GLU A 212 -1.98 8.85 18.83
CA GLU A 212 -3.34 8.34 18.97
C GLU A 212 -3.40 6.91 18.43
N GLY A 213 -4.28 6.08 19.01
CA GLY A 213 -4.48 4.72 18.52
C GLY A 213 -4.81 4.70 17.03
N GLY A 214 -4.17 3.82 16.28
CA GLY A 214 -4.51 3.56 14.88
C GLY A 214 -5.93 3.05 14.75
N SER A 215 -6.35 2.65 13.55
CA SER A 215 -7.74 2.30 13.26
C SER A 215 -8.41 1.50 14.37
N ALA A 216 -9.49 2.07 14.89
CA ALA A 216 -10.12 1.83 16.19
C ALA A 216 -10.76 0.45 16.42
N GLU A 217 -10.52 -0.53 15.57
CA GLU A 217 -11.37 -1.71 15.55
C GLU A 217 -11.18 -2.67 16.71
N VAL A 218 -10.11 -2.60 17.50
CA VAL A 218 -9.95 -3.62 18.54
C VAL A 218 -9.20 -3.12 19.77
N ASN A 219 -9.86 -2.31 20.60
CA ASN A 219 -9.31 -1.85 21.88
C ASN A 219 -8.77 -2.98 22.79
N SER A 220 -9.37 -4.17 22.74
CA SER A 220 -8.95 -5.34 23.52
C SER A 220 -7.73 -6.07 22.96
N LEU A 221 -7.32 -5.79 21.71
CA LEU A 221 -6.22 -6.48 21.03
C LEU A 221 -5.02 -5.56 20.74
N LYS A 222 -4.99 -4.36 21.27
CA LYS A 222 -4.00 -3.32 20.99
C LYS A 222 -2.53 -3.75 21.03
N GLN A 223 -2.21 -4.74 21.83
CA GLN A 223 -0.86 -5.27 22.02
C GLN A 223 -0.62 -6.62 21.32
N GLN A 224 -1.59 -7.12 20.55
CA GLN A 224 -1.48 -8.43 19.93
C GLN A 224 -1.06 -8.31 18.46
N TYR A 225 -0.06 -9.09 18.09
CA TYR A 225 0.35 -9.28 16.70
C TYR A 225 -0.24 -10.59 16.17
N PHE A 226 -1.11 -10.49 15.17
CA PHE A 226 -1.77 -11.66 14.59
C PHE A 226 -2.25 -11.41 13.17
N SER A 227 -2.58 -12.49 12.47
CA SER A 227 -3.34 -12.44 11.23
C SER A 227 -4.65 -13.22 11.35
N ARG A 228 -5.63 -12.84 10.53
CA ARG A 228 -6.88 -13.59 10.35
C ARG A 228 -7.30 -13.56 8.88
N GLU A 229 -7.98 -14.61 8.41
CA GLU A 229 -8.61 -14.62 7.10
C GLU A 229 -9.93 -13.85 7.16
N GLY A 230 -10.22 -13.08 6.11
CA GLY A 230 -11.42 -12.27 5.97
C GLY A 230 -11.16 -10.78 6.00
N PHE A 231 -12.16 -10.02 5.62
CA PHE A 231 -12.19 -8.57 5.59
C PHE A 231 -13.63 -8.10 5.84
N PRO A 232 -13.86 -7.05 6.63
CA PRO A 232 -15.22 -6.66 7.04
C PRO A 232 -16.07 -6.10 5.90
N TYR A 233 -15.43 -5.68 4.80
CA TYR A 233 -16.13 -5.12 3.65
C TYR A 233 -16.30 -6.17 2.54
N LYS A 234 -17.34 -6.01 1.72
CA LYS A 234 -17.58 -6.84 0.54
C LYS A 234 -16.47 -6.57 -0.49
N HIS A 235 -15.75 -7.61 -0.88
CA HIS A 235 -14.69 -7.53 -1.88
C HIS A 235 -14.68 -8.81 -2.73
N ALA A 236 -14.07 -8.73 -3.89
CA ALA A 236 -14.08 -9.81 -4.87
C ALA A 236 -12.90 -10.80 -4.72
N VAL A 237 -11.90 -10.52 -3.90
CA VAL A 237 -10.69 -11.33 -3.77
C VAL A 237 -10.52 -11.94 -2.38
N LYS A 238 -9.72 -13.01 -2.28
CA LYS A 238 -9.36 -13.58 -0.98
C LYS A 238 -8.53 -12.59 -0.18
N ALA A 239 -9.01 -12.27 1.03
CA ALA A 239 -8.42 -11.27 1.88
C ALA A 239 -8.02 -11.78 3.25
N PHE A 240 -7.06 -11.08 3.84
CA PHE A 240 -6.57 -11.28 5.20
C PHE A 240 -6.44 -9.93 5.90
N GLN A 241 -6.53 -9.94 7.22
CA GLN A 241 -6.13 -8.80 8.05
C GLN A 241 -4.89 -9.18 8.85
N VAL A 242 -3.95 -8.25 8.96
CA VAL A 242 -2.81 -8.32 9.86
C VAL A 242 -2.93 -7.21 10.88
N HIS A 243 -3.11 -7.59 12.13
CA HIS A 243 -3.16 -6.65 13.24
C HIS A 243 -1.76 -6.37 13.75
N ILE A 244 -1.39 -5.09 13.72
CA ILE A 244 -0.10 -4.58 14.15
C ILE A 244 -0.28 -3.98 15.54
N PRO A 245 0.52 -4.36 16.54
CA PRO A 245 0.43 -3.79 17.87
C PRO A 245 0.70 -2.29 17.87
N GLU A 246 0.21 -1.60 18.86
CA GLU A 246 0.58 -0.20 19.08
C GLU A 246 2.08 -0.09 19.35
N GLN A 247 2.77 0.64 18.49
CA GLN A 247 4.20 0.87 18.58
C GLN A 247 4.45 2.31 19.00
N ARG A 248 5.06 2.51 20.13
CA ARG A 248 5.41 3.84 20.60
C ARG A 248 6.77 4.28 20.05
N VAL A 249 6.94 5.58 19.94
CA VAL A 249 8.21 6.17 19.50
C VAL A 249 9.15 6.25 20.70
N ASN A 250 10.37 5.76 20.54
CA ASN A 250 11.45 5.92 21.51
C ASN A 250 11.95 7.37 21.55
N GLN A 251 12.74 7.72 22.56
CA GLN A 251 13.34 9.06 22.69
C GLN A 251 14.27 9.41 21.51
N ASP A 252 14.90 8.41 20.88
CA ASP A 252 15.74 8.57 19.70
C ASP A 252 14.96 8.63 18.36
N GLY A 253 13.63 8.65 18.42
CA GLY A 253 12.77 8.69 17.24
C GLY A 253 12.59 7.37 16.52
N THR A 254 13.07 6.25 17.06
CA THR A 254 12.80 4.92 16.53
C THR A 254 11.49 4.36 17.08
N LEU A 255 10.89 3.39 16.37
CA LEU A 255 9.72 2.69 16.88
C LEU A 255 10.14 1.67 17.94
N LYS A 256 9.40 1.66 19.05
CA LYS A 256 9.51 0.64 20.07
C LYS A 256 8.59 -0.52 19.69
N TRP A 257 9.19 -1.65 19.38
CA TRP A 257 8.51 -2.92 19.07
C TRP A 257 8.09 -3.66 20.34
#